data_ad4ab62b7642bac9fe04fcbc99dcad15
#
_entry.id   ad4ab62b7642bac9fe04fcbc99dcad15
#
_cell.length_a   1.000
_cell.length_b   1.000
_cell.length_c   1.000
_cell.angle_alpha   90.00
_cell.angle_beta   90.00
_cell.angle_gamma   90.00
#
_symmetry.space_group_name_H-M   'P 1'
#
loop_
_entity.id
_entity.type
_entity.pdbx_description
1 polymer ?
#
loop_
_entity_poly.entity_id
_entity_poly.type
_entity_poly.pdbx_seq_one_letter_code
_entity_poly.pdbx_strand_id
1 'polypeptide(L)'
;MTAAPAIVILGPGALETARRIQARFDGARVHALAGRAEADLAFAELGPHLRELYARGAPIVALFAAGIAIRCIAPCLADKGAEPPVLAVAEDGSAVVPLLGGLAGANALAREIADALGVAAAITTSGELRFGACMLNPPEGYALADLDAGKRFVSDLLAGESTRVEGDARWLDDVALPRDAHAARVIRVTPHASRGDAHALLIHPRSVVVALGDGDGDNDGEGLRDDARSVSAPDATGRARANAAAPARAASPDLPPLAARIAAALAAHDLAPLALAAVVAPARRIAEQALTDAARALRAPLRFVETNARDAAGVLDAALPAALAPRVDASRAAAGSPRTTPPEPRDVAIAVARAPVDADALGIARGRLTVLGLGPGRADLMTPAARAALADATDIVGYATYVNMAGPLRADQQLHVSDNREELQRARHAFELAARGRRVAVVSSGDPGVFAMAAAVLEALDGADDARWAAVELDVVPGVSAALATAAEAGAPLGHDFCLISLSDNLKPWAIIEKRIDHAAAADFALAFYNPVSRARPVQFDRALDIVRRHRAPETVVVLGRDIGRPGATLATTTLAALSAQQVDMRTMVIVGSSTTRRVARDGARDWVYTPRWYR
;
A
#
# COMPACT_ATOMS: atom_id res chain seq x y z
N MET A 1 11.32 11.39 1.46
CA MET A 1 11.11 11.53 -0.02
C MET A 1 9.66 11.90 -0.27
N THR A 2 9.40 13.04 -0.90
CA THR A 2 8.05 13.40 -1.37
C THR A 2 7.55 12.31 -2.31
N ALA A 3 6.30 11.87 -2.14
CA ALA A 3 5.70 10.87 -3.02
C ALA A 3 5.80 11.34 -4.49
N ALA A 4 6.12 10.43 -5.40
CA ALA A 4 6.25 10.74 -6.82
C ALA A 4 4.96 11.34 -7.39
N PRO A 5 4.99 12.47 -8.13
CA PRO A 5 3.80 13.13 -8.60
C PRO A 5 3.10 12.37 -9.72
N ALA A 6 1.76 12.39 -9.71
CA ALA A 6 0.93 11.99 -10.82
C ALA A 6 0.79 13.18 -11.79
N ILE A 7 1.34 13.06 -12.99
CA ILE A 7 1.33 14.09 -14.02
C ILE A 7 0.16 13.84 -14.96
N VAL A 8 -0.86 14.69 -14.95
CA VAL A 8 -2.13 14.45 -15.64
C VAL A 8 -2.26 15.36 -16.85
N ILE A 9 -2.50 14.76 -18.04
CA ILE A 9 -2.66 15.47 -19.32
C ILE A 9 -4.01 15.12 -19.96
N LEU A 10 -4.55 16.03 -20.78
CA LEU A 10 -5.80 15.83 -21.51
C LEU A 10 -5.60 15.50 -22.99
N GLY A 11 -4.45 15.81 -23.54
CA GLY A 11 -4.15 15.64 -24.96
C GLY A 11 -2.64 15.60 -25.25
N PRO A 12 -2.27 15.36 -26.52
CA PRO A 12 -0.88 15.18 -26.92
C PRO A 12 -0.02 16.46 -26.81
N GLY A 13 -0.65 17.65 -26.82
CA GLY A 13 0.08 18.92 -26.73
C GLY A 13 0.87 19.09 -25.43
N ALA A 14 0.40 18.50 -24.33
CA ALA A 14 1.07 18.56 -23.02
C ALA A 14 2.13 17.45 -22.83
N LEU A 15 2.27 16.50 -23.76
CA LEU A 15 3.08 15.29 -23.53
C LEU A 15 4.58 15.59 -23.39
N GLU A 16 5.11 16.49 -24.19
CA GLU A 16 6.53 16.90 -24.12
C GLU A 16 6.85 17.52 -22.76
N THR A 17 6.06 18.49 -22.33
CA THR A 17 6.18 19.14 -21.02
C THR A 17 6.02 18.13 -19.89
N ALA A 18 5.04 17.21 -19.99
CA ALA A 18 4.83 16.14 -19.01
C ALA A 18 6.06 15.23 -18.87
N ARG A 19 6.71 14.85 -19.97
CA ARG A 19 7.93 14.02 -19.97
C ARG A 19 9.14 14.75 -19.40
N ARG A 20 9.27 16.06 -19.65
CA ARG A 20 10.32 16.88 -19.01
C ARG A 20 10.14 16.91 -17.49
N ILE A 21 8.92 17.09 -17.01
CA ILE A 21 8.63 17.04 -15.56
C ILE A 21 8.90 15.63 -15.01
N GLN A 22 8.44 14.60 -15.70
CA GLN A 22 8.64 13.21 -15.28
C GLN A 22 10.11 12.85 -15.09
N ALA A 23 10.97 13.29 -15.97
CA ALA A 23 12.41 13.02 -15.92
C ALA A 23 13.09 13.60 -14.64
N ARG A 24 12.45 14.53 -13.94
CA ARG A 24 12.95 15.13 -12.70
C ARG A 24 12.63 14.32 -11.45
N PHE A 25 11.56 13.47 -11.49
CA PHE A 25 11.04 12.78 -10.32
C PHE A 25 11.03 11.28 -10.56
N ASP A 26 11.85 10.55 -9.83
CA ASP A 26 11.85 9.09 -9.87
C ASP A 26 10.47 8.54 -9.47
N GLY A 27 9.94 7.61 -10.27
CA GLY A 27 8.62 7.01 -10.05
C GLY A 27 7.42 7.87 -10.48
N ALA A 28 7.60 9.10 -10.99
CA ALA A 28 6.52 9.91 -11.55
C ALA A 28 5.91 9.26 -12.79
N ARG A 29 4.60 9.42 -12.99
CA ARG A 29 3.87 8.86 -14.14
C ARG A 29 3.05 9.91 -14.85
N VAL A 30 3.02 9.80 -16.18
CA VAL A 30 2.12 10.58 -17.02
C VAL A 30 0.81 9.81 -17.20
N HIS A 31 -0.29 10.43 -16.78
CA HIS A 31 -1.65 9.94 -16.90
C HIS A 31 -2.37 10.70 -18.02
N ALA A 32 -2.89 10.01 -19.03
CA ALA A 32 -3.59 10.63 -20.15
C ALA A 32 -5.05 10.18 -20.25
N LEU A 33 -5.90 11.06 -20.78
CA LEU A 33 -7.26 10.69 -21.15
C LEU A 33 -7.23 9.64 -22.26
N ALA A 34 -7.94 8.52 -22.04
CA ALA A 34 -7.94 7.37 -22.94
C ALA A 34 -8.26 7.75 -24.39
N GLY A 35 -7.44 7.27 -25.32
CA GLY A 35 -7.57 7.54 -26.76
C GLY A 35 -7.10 8.96 -27.20
N ARG A 36 -6.56 9.78 -26.31
CA ARG A 36 -6.08 11.13 -26.62
C ARG A 36 -4.57 11.25 -26.74
N ALA A 37 -3.82 10.53 -25.92
CA ALA A 37 -2.34 10.51 -25.96
C ALA A 37 -1.81 9.18 -25.46
N GLU A 38 -0.63 8.78 -25.94
CA GLU A 38 0.12 7.64 -25.43
C GLU A 38 0.89 8.05 -24.18
N ALA A 39 0.55 7.49 -23.02
CA ALA A 39 1.13 7.82 -21.72
C ALA A 39 1.27 6.55 -20.85
N ASP A 40 1.86 6.70 -19.66
CA ASP A 40 2.15 5.56 -18.79
C ASP A 40 0.86 4.95 -18.20
N LEU A 41 -0.18 5.78 -18.05
CA LEU A 41 -1.50 5.38 -17.57
C LEU A 41 -2.61 6.07 -18.38
N ALA A 42 -3.65 5.30 -18.73
CA ALA A 42 -4.85 5.85 -19.34
C ALA A 42 -6.00 5.91 -18.33
N PHE A 43 -6.78 6.98 -18.33
CA PHE A 43 -8.01 7.13 -17.54
C PHE A 43 -9.21 7.48 -18.44
N ALA A 44 -10.41 7.04 -18.05
CA ALA A 44 -11.61 7.25 -18.83
C ALA A 44 -12.24 8.63 -18.60
N GLU A 45 -12.29 9.09 -17.35
CA GLU A 45 -12.93 10.35 -16.95
C GLU A 45 -12.04 11.15 -16.01
N LEU A 46 -11.86 12.45 -16.30
CA LEU A 46 -10.95 13.32 -15.56
C LEU A 46 -11.37 13.53 -14.10
N GLY A 47 -12.63 13.84 -13.85
CA GLY A 47 -13.13 14.17 -12.52
C GLY A 47 -12.97 13.03 -11.52
N PRO A 48 -13.48 11.83 -11.80
CA PRO A 48 -13.24 10.65 -10.95
C PRO A 48 -11.76 10.35 -10.74
N HIS A 49 -10.94 10.43 -11.79
CA HIS A 49 -9.51 10.16 -11.73
C HIS A 49 -8.77 11.14 -10.79
N LEU A 50 -9.01 12.44 -10.90
CA LEU A 50 -8.40 13.43 -10.01
C LEU A 50 -8.84 13.25 -8.55
N ARG A 51 -10.12 12.94 -8.32
CA ARG A 51 -10.61 12.67 -6.95
C ARG A 51 -9.99 11.39 -6.35
N GLU A 52 -9.75 10.37 -7.16
CA GLU A 52 -9.06 9.16 -6.72
C GLU A 52 -7.61 9.46 -6.32
N LEU A 53 -6.87 10.21 -7.13
CA LEU A 53 -5.51 10.65 -6.81
C LEU A 53 -5.48 11.51 -5.53
N TYR A 54 -6.42 12.46 -5.41
CA TYR A 54 -6.56 13.32 -4.25
C TYR A 54 -6.84 12.52 -2.96
N ALA A 55 -7.80 11.59 -3.01
CA ALA A 55 -8.17 10.74 -1.87
C ALA A 55 -7.03 9.81 -1.41
N ARG A 56 -6.10 9.47 -2.31
CA ARG A 56 -4.88 8.71 -1.99
C ARG A 56 -3.75 9.56 -1.42
N GLY A 57 -3.92 10.87 -1.35
CA GLY A 57 -2.86 11.79 -0.93
C GLY A 57 -1.72 11.94 -1.94
N ALA A 58 -1.92 11.54 -3.21
CA ALA A 58 -0.91 11.64 -4.24
C ALA A 58 -0.70 13.10 -4.68
N PRO A 59 0.55 13.59 -4.83
CA PRO A 59 0.80 14.87 -5.45
C PRO A 59 0.31 14.88 -6.90
N ILE A 60 -0.46 15.90 -7.28
CA ILE A 60 -1.10 16.02 -8.61
C ILE A 60 -0.49 17.19 -9.37
N VAL A 61 0.02 16.93 -10.56
CA VAL A 61 0.51 17.94 -11.51
C VAL A 61 -0.41 17.93 -12.74
N ALA A 62 -1.31 18.90 -12.83
CA ALA A 62 -2.32 19.00 -13.87
C ALA A 62 -1.81 19.90 -15.01
N LEU A 63 -1.48 19.33 -16.18
CA LEU A 63 -1.07 20.08 -17.37
C LEU A 63 -2.30 20.51 -18.19
N PHE A 64 -3.14 21.31 -17.55
CA PHE A 64 -4.34 21.91 -18.14
C PHE A 64 -4.85 23.05 -17.24
N ALA A 65 -5.86 23.76 -17.69
CA ALA A 65 -6.36 24.96 -17.01
C ALA A 65 -6.70 24.71 -15.52
N ALA A 66 -6.16 25.55 -14.64
CA ALA A 66 -6.35 25.51 -13.18
C ALA A 66 -7.83 25.40 -12.76
N GLY A 67 -8.73 26.12 -13.45
CA GLY A 67 -10.16 26.09 -13.18
C GLY A 67 -10.81 24.72 -13.44
N ILE A 68 -10.25 23.89 -14.32
CA ILE A 68 -10.71 22.51 -14.55
C ILE A 68 -10.29 21.65 -13.37
N ALA A 69 -9.00 21.72 -12.96
CA ALA A 69 -8.49 20.97 -11.81
C ALA A 69 -9.30 21.27 -10.55
N ILE A 70 -9.51 22.55 -10.23
CA ILE A 70 -10.28 22.99 -9.05
C ILE A 70 -11.70 22.43 -9.07
N ARG A 71 -12.44 22.54 -10.19
CA ARG A 71 -13.81 22.02 -10.28
C ARG A 71 -13.89 20.50 -10.12
N CYS A 72 -12.91 19.77 -10.62
CA CYS A 72 -12.87 18.31 -10.49
C CYS A 72 -12.68 17.85 -9.04
N ILE A 73 -11.84 18.56 -8.25
CA ILE A 73 -11.52 18.21 -6.87
C ILE A 73 -12.38 18.92 -5.83
N ALA A 74 -13.18 19.94 -6.23
CA ALA A 74 -14.02 20.71 -5.31
C ALA A 74 -14.85 19.87 -4.32
N PRO A 75 -15.45 18.71 -4.72
CA PRO A 75 -16.17 17.85 -3.80
C PRO A 75 -15.33 17.22 -2.69
N CYS A 76 -13.99 17.23 -2.82
CA CYS A 76 -13.04 16.65 -1.86
C CYS A 76 -12.50 17.67 -0.86
N LEU A 77 -12.77 18.96 -1.04
CA LEU A 77 -12.24 20.07 -0.24
C LEU A 77 -13.02 20.19 1.08
N ALA A 78 -12.63 19.46 2.11
CA ALA A 78 -13.27 19.49 3.41
C ALA A 78 -12.35 19.98 4.54
N ASP A 79 -11.05 19.67 4.48
CA ASP A 79 -10.07 20.00 5.52
C ASP A 79 -8.75 20.47 4.90
N LYS A 80 -8.40 21.72 5.17
CA LYS A 80 -7.17 22.36 4.66
C LYS A 80 -5.88 21.69 5.14
N GLY A 81 -5.92 20.93 6.24
CA GLY A 81 -4.74 20.27 6.82
C GLY A 81 -4.38 18.94 6.17
N ALA A 82 -5.31 18.32 5.45
CA ALA A 82 -5.17 16.98 4.85
C ALA A 82 -5.03 16.98 3.32
N GLU A 83 -4.89 18.14 2.71
CA GLU A 83 -4.82 18.31 1.26
C GLU A 83 -3.47 17.85 0.71
N PRO A 84 -3.43 16.97 -0.33
CA PRO A 84 -2.20 16.69 -1.06
C PRO A 84 -1.76 17.88 -1.91
N PRO A 85 -0.48 17.93 -2.35
CA PRO A 85 -0.02 18.93 -3.31
C PRO A 85 -0.81 18.83 -4.62
N VAL A 86 -1.43 19.92 -5.05
CA VAL A 86 -2.08 20.04 -6.37
C VAL A 86 -1.56 21.27 -7.07
N LEU A 87 -0.99 21.07 -8.25
CA LEU A 87 -0.45 22.10 -9.11
C LEU A 87 -1.15 22.13 -10.46
N ALA A 88 -1.28 23.31 -11.05
CA ALA A 88 -1.58 23.47 -12.46
C ALA A 88 -0.32 23.95 -13.20
N VAL A 89 -0.05 23.34 -14.34
CA VAL A 89 1.07 23.70 -15.22
C VAL A 89 0.51 23.99 -16.61
N ALA A 90 0.98 25.03 -17.25
CA ALA A 90 0.62 25.32 -18.63
C ALA A 90 1.10 24.21 -19.57
N GLU A 91 0.33 23.87 -20.62
CA GLU A 91 0.69 22.77 -21.55
C GLU A 91 2.08 22.96 -22.18
N ASP A 92 2.45 24.22 -22.46
CA ASP A 92 3.77 24.61 -23.01
C ASP A 92 4.87 24.76 -21.96
N GLY A 93 4.54 24.53 -20.66
CA GLY A 93 5.47 24.67 -19.55
C GLY A 93 5.75 26.11 -19.12
N SER A 94 5.07 27.12 -19.68
CA SER A 94 5.33 28.55 -19.42
C SER A 94 4.92 29.03 -18.02
N ALA A 95 4.09 28.29 -17.30
CA ALA A 95 3.61 28.66 -15.96
C ALA A 95 3.43 27.44 -15.07
N VAL A 96 3.84 27.57 -13.79
CA VAL A 96 3.66 26.56 -12.72
C VAL A 96 2.97 27.23 -11.55
N VAL A 97 1.76 26.75 -11.23
CA VAL A 97 0.87 27.38 -10.25
C VAL A 97 0.47 26.36 -9.18
N PRO A 98 0.93 26.47 -7.93
CA PRO A 98 0.43 25.66 -6.83
C PRO A 98 -1.01 26.09 -6.49
N LEU A 99 -1.93 25.11 -6.43
CA LEU A 99 -3.35 25.36 -6.18
C LEU A 99 -3.73 25.01 -4.73
N LEU A 100 -3.31 23.83 -4.25
CA LEU A 100 -3.67 23.29 -2.94
C LEU A 100 -2.49 22.55 -2.32
N GLY A 101 -2.59 22.24 -1.01
CA GLY A 101 -1.59 21.43 -0.31
C GLY A 101 -0.30 22.21 0.00
N GLY A 102 -0.36 23.51 0.23
CA GLY A 102 0.80 24.31 0.62
C GLY A 102 1.50 23.77 1.87
N LEU A 103 0.75 23.25 2.85
CA LEU A 103 1.29 22.60 4.05
C LEU A 103 1.84 21.19 3.78
N ALA A 104 1.48 20.60 2.66
CA ALA A 104 1.97 19.28 2.21
C ALA A 104 3.12 19.40 1.18
N GLY A 105 3.66 20.61 0.96
CA GLY A 105 4.82 20.82 0.10
C GLY A 105 4.51 21.23 -1.33
N ALA A 106 3.29 21.67 -1.67
CA ALA A 106 2.93 22.08 -3.03
C ALA A 106 3.85 23.17 -3.58
N ASN A 107 4.27 24.13 -2.76
CA ASN A 107 5.15 25.20 -3.21
C ASN A 107 6.59 24.73 -3.46
N ALA A 108 7.09 23.78 -2.67
CA ALA A 108 8.40 23.15 -2.92
C ALA A 108 8.39 22.38 -4.24
N LEU A 109 7.35 21.55 -4.45
CA LEU A 109 7.12 20.82 -5.71
C LEU A 109 6.99 21.78 -6.90
N ALA A 110 6.31 22.93 -6.72
CA ALA A 110 6.18 23.93 -7.77
C ALA A 110 7.53 24.55 -8.17
N ARG A 111 8.42 24.82 -7.21
CA ARG A 111 9.79 25.32 -7.49
C ARG A 111 10.60 24.28 -8.26
N GLU A 112 10.59 23.02 -7.83
CA GLU A 112 11.33 21.94 -8.50
C GLU A 112 10.86 21.75 -9.95
N ILE A 113 9.56 21.82 -10.21
CA ILE A 113 9.00 21.74 -11.56
C ILE A 113 9.37 23.00 -12.37
N ALA A 114 9.26 24.17 -11.78
CA ALA A 114 9.59 25.43 -12.42
C ALA A 114 11.07 25.48 -12.84
N ASP A 115 11.96 25.01 -11.97
CA ASP A 115 13.40 24.89 -12.28
C ASP A 115 13.64 23.92 -13.44
N ALA A 116 12.96 22.76 -13.46
CA ALA A 116 13.06 21.80 -14.57
C ALA A 116 12.54 22.37 -15.91
N LEU A 117 11.59 23.30 -15.85
CA LEU A 117 11.00 23.93 -17.02
C LEU A 117 11.71 25.26 -17.40
N GLY A 118 12.59 25.80 -16.54
CA GLY A 118 13.29 27.07 -16.76
C GLY A 118 12.39 28.30 -16.59
N VAL A 119 11.38 28.22 -15.71
CA VAL A 119 10.40 29.29 -15.44
C VAL A 119 10.32 29.58 -13.93
N ALA A 120 9.57 30.63 -13.56
CA ALA A 120 9.30 30.93 -12.15
C ALA A 120 7.99 30.26 -11.70
N ALA A 121 7.97 29.71 -10.48
CA ALA A 121 6.73 29.23 -9.86
C ALA A 121 5.87 30.42 -9.38
N ALA A 122 4.55 30.40 -9.67
CA ALA A 122 3.61 31.44 -9.27
C ALA A 122 3.16 31.24 -7.80
N ILE A 123 4.08 31.37 -6.86
CA ILE A 123 3.81 31.21 -5.44
C ILE A 123 3.12 32.46 -4.90
N THR A 124 2.01 32.26 -4.18
CA THR A 124 1.20 33.37 -3.60
C THR A 124 1.23 33.38 -2.08
N THR A 125 1.87 32.39 -1.44
CA THR A 125 1.94 32.28 0.01
C THR A 125 2.87 33.36 0.59
N SER A 126 2.33 34.33 1.29
CA SER A 126 3.07 35.50 1.81
C SER A 126 4.30 35.14 2.64
N GLY A 127 4.18 34.11 3.50
CA GLY A 127 5.32 33.63 4.30
C GLY A 127 6.48 33.11 3.46
N GLU A 128 6.20 32.35 2.42
CA GLU A 128 7.23 31.81 1.53
C GLU A 128 7.83 32.87 0.61
N LEU A 129 7.02 33.81 0.14
CA LEU A 129 7.53 34.96 -0.65
C LEU A 129 8.48 35.82 0.17
N ARG A 130 8.19 35.99 1.47
CA ARG A 130 8.98 36.86 2.34
C ARG A 130 10.20 36.16 2.93
N PHE A 131 10.06 34.89 3.29
CA PHE A 131 11.09 34.14 4.03
C PHE A 131 11.84 33.13 3.16
N GLY A 132 11.34 32.82 1.96
CA GLY A 132 11.95 31.83 1.06
C GLY A 132 11.60 30.37 1.35
N ALA A 133 10.98 30.09 2.51
CA ALA A 133 10.62 28.73 2.92
C ALA A 133 9.28 28.69 3.68
N CYS A 134 8.62 27.53 3.68
CA CYS A 134 7.41 27.31 4.47
C CYS A 134 7.77 26.88 5.89
N MET A 135 7.69 27.81 6.84
CA MET A 135 7.97 27.54 8.25
C MET A 135 6.98 26.54 8.89
N LEU A 136 5.79 26.38 8.30
CA LEU A 136 4.75 25.45 8.79
C LEU A 136 4.91 24.02 8.24
N ASN A 137 5.78 23.84 7.28
CA ASN A 137 6.15 22.54 6.71
C ASN A 137 7.70 22.45 6.70
N PRO A 138 8.32 22.14 7.84
CA PRO A 138 9.76 21.98 7.91
C PRO A 138 10.22 20.81 7.00
N PRO A 139 11.47 20.79 6.55
CA PRO A 139 11.99 19.74 5.67
C PRO A 139 11.95 18.35 6.35
N GLU A 140 12.16 17.32 5.53
CA GLU A 140 12.25 15.94 5.99
C GLU A 140 13.24 15.81 7.17
N GLY A 141 12.90 14.99 8.15
CA GLY A 141 13.66 14.87 9.39
C GLY A 141 13.29 15.87 10.48
N TYR A 142 12.36 16.79 10.23
CA TYR A 142 11.83 17.72 11.23
C TYR A 142 10.31 17.64 11.32
N ALA A 143 9.76 17.98 12.47
CA ALA A 143 8.32 18.01 12.71
C ALA A 143 7.91 19.28 13.46
N LEU A 144 6.87 19.97 12.98
CA LEU A 144 6.27 21.10 13.66
C LEU A 144 5.42 20.59 14.83
N ALA A 145 5.60 21.15 16.02
CA ALA A 145 4.90 20.71 17.23
C ALA A 145 3.39 21.04 17.20
N ASP A 146 3.03 22.24 16.78
CA ASP A 146 1.67 22.75 16.76
C ASP A 146 1.46 23.66 15.54
N LEU A 147 0.54 23.28 14.66
CA LEU A 147 0.26 24.01 13.43
C LEU A 147 -0.43 25.36 13.71
N ASP A 148 -1.32 25.43 14.68
CA ASP A 148 -2.07 26.66 14.94
C ASP A 148 -1.21 27.69 15.68
N ALA A 149 -0.36 27.25 16.60
CA ALA A 149 0.71 28.09 17.15
C ALA A 149 1.66 28.58 16.06
N GLY A 150 2.04 27.70 15.14
CA GLY A 150 2.86 28.03 13.98
C GLY A 150 2.24 29.08 13.07
N LYS A 151 0.94 28.97 12.76
CA LYS A 151 0.21 29.98 11.96
C LYS A 151 0.23 31.35 12.62
N ARG A 152 -0.02 31.43 13.94
CA ARG A 152 0.07 32.68 14.70
C ARG A 152 1.47 33.26 14.65
N PHE A 153 2.49 32.44 14.93
CA PHE A 153 3.87 32.85 14.89
C PHE A 153 4.29 33.46 13.54
N VAL A 154 3.97 32.76 12.42
CA VAL A 154 4.26 33.26 11.07
C VAL A 154 3.48 34.55 10.76
N SER A 155 2.23 34.66 11.22
CA SER A 155 1.44 35.89 11.08
C SER A 155 2.10 37.09 11.75
N ASP A 156 2.67 36.89 12.93
CA ASP A 156 3.34 37.95 13.68
C ASP A 156 4.66 38.38 13.01
N LEU A 157 5.44 37.42 12.45
CA LEU A 157 6.61 37.76 11.65
C LEU A 157 6.24 38.54 10.38
N LEU A 158 5.09 38.20 9.77
CA LEU A 158 4.58 38.95 8.61
C LEU A 158 4.13 40.37 9.00
N ALA A 159 3.66 40.55 10.21
CA ALA A 159 3.31 41.87 10.77
C ALA A 159 4.53 42.74 11.14
N GLY A 160 5.74 42.20 11.04
CA GLY A 160 7.00 42.93 11.23
C GLY A 160 7.73 42.59 12.53
N GLU A 161 7.30 41.60 13.30
CA GLU A 161 8.03 41.15 14.49
C GLU A 161 9.31 40.41 14.12
N SER A 162 10.33 40.53 14.95
CA SER A 162 11.59 39.81 14.81
C SER A 162 11.59 38.50 15.60
N THR A 163 12.52 37.60 15.24
CA THR A 163 12.69 36.30 15.89
C THR A 163 14.16 35.98 16.14
N ARG A 164 14.46 35.18 17.16
CA ARG A 164 15.73 34.49 17.30
C ARG A 164 15.56 33.00 17.08
N VAL A 165 16.66 32.31 16.75
CA VAL A 165 16.70 30.86 16.53
C VAL A 165 17.53 30.23 17.64
N GLU A 166 16.98 29.21 18.29
CA GLU A 166 17.63 28.38 19.31
C GLU A 166 17.69 26.94 18.84
N GLY A 167 18.85 26.30 18.95
CA GLY A 167 19.10 24.94 18.47
C GLY A 167 19.75 24.91 17.10
N ASP A 168 20.14 23.70 16.64
CA ASP A 168 20.85 23.47 15.39
C ASP A 168 19.87 23.01 14.28
N ALA A 169 19.72 23.86 13.26
CA ALA A 169 18.94 23.52 12.08
C ALA A 169 19.49 24.29 10.86
N ARG A 170 20.43 23.69 10.17
CA ARG A 170 21.13 24.32 9.02
C ARG A 170 20.18 24.83 7.95
N TRP A 171 19.05 24.17 7.74
CA TRP A 171 18.05 24.62 6.75
C TRP A 171 17.43 25.99 7.08
N LEU A 172 17.50 26.44 8.35
CA LEU A 172 17.07 27.77 8.74
C LEU A 172 18.10 28.86 8.38
N ASP A 173 19.36 28.51 8.13
CA ASP A 173 20.39 29.50 7.83
C ASP A 173 20.13 30.23 6.51
N ASP A 174 19.54 29.52 5.53
CA ASP A 174 19.19 30.07 4.23
C ASP A 174 17.80 30.75 4.20
N VAL A 175 17.06 30.75 5.32
CA VAL A 175 15.74 31.36 5.43
C VAL A 175 15.86 32.84 5.80
N ALA A 176 15.24 33.73 5.01
CA ALA A 176 15.27 35.18 5.18
C ALA A 176 14.40 35.65 6.36
N LEU A 177 14.70 35.18 7.59
CA LEU A 177 13.98 35.54 8.79
C LEU A 177 14.38 36.95 9.29
N PRO A 178 13.45 37.72 9.87
CA PRO A 178 13.75 38.98 10.57
C PRO A 178 14.45 38.67 11.91
N ARG A 179 15.76 38.40 11.87
CA ARG A 179 16.55 37.93 13.03
C ARG A 179 16.97 39.09 13.92
N ASP A 180 16.72 38.92 15.24
CA ASP A 180 17.21 39.77 16.31
C ASP A 180 17.51 38.90 17.53
N ALA A 181 18.74 39.00 18.06
CA ALA A 181 19.19 38.23 19.21
C ALA A 181 18.35 38.48 20.49
N HIS A 182 17.71 39.64 20.60
CA HIS A 182 16.90 40.05 21.71
C HIS A 182 15.40 39.88 21.46
N ALA A 183 15.00 39.32 20.32
CA ALA A 183 13.60 39.11 20.00
C ALA A 183 12.89 38.28 21.08
N ALA A 184 11.69 38.70 21.43
CA ALA A 184 10.83 37.94 22.36
C ALA A 184 10.37 36.62 21.75
N ARG A 185 10.17 36.59 20.41
CA ARG A 185 9.78 35.40 19.69
C ARG A 185 11.00 34.52 19.38
N VAL A 186 10.80 33.21 19.49
CA VAL A 186 11.87 32.23 19.27
C VAL A 186 11.43 31.07 18.38
N ILE A 187 12.23 30.74 17.40
CA ILE A 187 12.17 29.45 16.71
C ILE A 187 13.08 28.50 17.47
N ARG A 188 12.48 27.54 18.16
CA ARG A 188 13.22 26.58 18.98
C ARG A 188 13.25 25.21 18.30
N VAL A 189 14.46 24.76 17.94
CA VAL A 189 14.70 23.43 17.36
C VAL A 189 15.29 22.54 18.44
N THR A 190 14.50 21.58 18.92
CA THR A 190 14.89 20.72 20.04
C THR A 190 14.15 19.39 20.02
N PRO A 191 14.80 18.26 20.41
CA PRO A 191 14.13 16.99 20.61
C PRO A 191 13.27 16.96 21.89
N HIS A 192 13.44 17.94 22.78
CA HIS A 192 12.77 17.95 24.07
C HIS A 192 11.34 18.49 23.97
N ALA A 193 10.46 17.92 24.82
CA ALA A 193 9.13 18.44 25.03
C ALA A 193 9.22 19.82 25.71
N SER A 194 8.54 20.80 25.15
CA SER A 194 8.44 22.14 25.77
C SER A 194 7.03 22.36 26.25
N ARG A 195 6.88 22.85 27.48
CA ARG A 195 5.58 23.29 28.00
C ARG A 195 5.31 24.71 27.48
N GLY A 196 4.29 24.79 26.60
CA GLY A 196 3.55 25.97 26.19
C GLY A 196 4.22 27.35 26.34
N ASP A 197 5.20 27.64 25.48
CA ASP A 197 5.68 29.01 25.30
C ASP A 197 4.91 29.64 24.13
N ALA A 198 3.99 30.54 24.42
CA ALA A 198 3.14 31.19 23.41
C ALA A 198 3.94 32.02 22.39
N HIS A 199 5.21 32.31 22.67
CA HIS A 199 6.11 33.07 21.82
C HIS A 199 7.09 32.18 21.02
N ALA A 200 6.99 30.84 21.18
CA ALA A 200 7.90 29.90 20.51
C ALA A 200 7.21 29.16 19.37
N LEU A 201 7.90 29.12 18.22
CA LEU A 201 7.68 28.14 17.18
C LEU A 201 8.55 26.92 17.49
N LEU A 202 7.92 25.83 17.92
CA LEU A 202 8.64 24.63 18.33
C LEU A 202 8.72 23.62 17.18
N ILE A 203 9.97 23.24 16.84
CA ILE A 203 10.27 22.28 15.78
C ILE A 203 11.11 21.15 16.38
N HIS A 204 10.67 19.90 16.19
CA HIS A 204 11.37 18.73 16.67
C HIS A 204 12.19 18.07 15.56
N PRO A 205 13.53 17.97 15.68
CA PRO A 205 14.32 17.11 14.82
C PRO A 205 13.98 15.65 15.14
N ARG A 206 13.77 14.84 14.13
CA ARG A 206 13.60 13.38 14.29
C ARG A 206 14.97 12.74 14.57
N SER A 207 15.46 12.92 15.76
CA SER A 207 16.81 12.55 16.20
C SER A 207 16.82 11.55 17.35
N VAL A 208 15.65 11.17 17.87
CA VAL A 208 15.52 10.22 18.97
C VAL A 208 15.36 8.80 18.43
N VAL A 209 16.21 7.88 18.88
CA VAL A 209 16.11 6.45 18.59
C VAL A 209 15.85 5.71 19.89
N VAL A 210 14.81 4.89 19.91
CA VAL A 210 14.46 4.02 21.04
C VAL A 210 14.75 2.59 20.67
N ALA A 211 15.61 1.91 21.43
CA ALA A 211 15.87 0.49 21.27
C ALA A 211 15.16 -0.31 22.37
N LEU A 212 14.73 -1.51 21.97
CA LEU A 212 14.08 -2.50 22.83
C LEU A 212 14.94 -3.75 22.92
N GLY A 213 15.21 -4.21 24.14
CA GLY A 213 15.87 -5.50 24.42
C GLY A 213 14.87 -6.67 24.37
N ASP A 214 15.29 -7.85 24.80
CA ASP A 214 14.41 -9.05 24.86
C ASP A 214 13.24 -8.90 25.86
N GLY A 215 13.35 -7.97 26.81
CA GLY A 215 12.47 -7.89 27.96
C GLY A 215 12.79 -8.97 29.00
N ASP A 216 12.49 -8.74 30.26
CA ASP A 216 12.35 -9.85 31.21
C ASP A 216 11.12 -10.62 30.73
N GLY A 217 11.31 -11.84 30.21
CA GLY A 217 10.22 -12.67 29.72
C GLY A 217 9.11 -12.68 30.78
N ASP A 218 7.91 -12.27 30.38
CA ASP A 218 6.73 -12.41 31.20
C ASP A 218 6.62 -13.86 31.64
N ASN A 219 7.08 -14.12 32.85
CA ASN A 219 6.97 -15.40 33.54
C ASN A 219 5.55 -15.54 34.13
N ASP A 220 4.54 -15.06 33.38
CA ASP A 220 3.13 -15.29 33.66
C ASP A 220 2.59 -16.40 32.76
N GLY A 221 3.37 -17.48 32.66
CA GLY A 221 2.98 -18.75 32.05
C GLY A 221 2.32 -19.69 33.04
N GLU A 222 1.39 -19.22 33.88
CA GLU A 222 0.49 -20.12 34.64
C GLU A 222 -0.98 -19.73 34.38
N GLY A 223 -1.64 -20.60 33.66
CA GLY A 223 -3.08 -20.74 33.70
C GLY A 223 -3.90 -20.14 32.57
N LEU A 224 -3.89 -20.77 31.39
CA LEU A 224 -5.08 -20.86 30.56
C LEU A 224 -4.95 -22.12 29.67
N ARG A 225 -5.18 -23.26 30.31
CA ARG A 225 -5.66 -24.46 29.60
C ARG A 225 -7.18 -24.44 29.64
N ASP A 226 -7.75 -24.69 28.46
CA ASP A 226 -9.13 -25.09 28.19
C ASP A 226 -10.26 -24.16 28.69
N ASP A 227 -10.75 -23.35 27.78
CA ASP A 227 -12.20 -23.21 27.58
C ASP A 227 -12.50 -22.82 26.12
N ALA A 228 -12.62 -23.86 25.30
CA ALA A 228 -13.28 -23.76 24.00
C ALA A 228 -14.79 -23.77 24.24
N ARG A 229 -15.47 -22.60 24.17
CA ARG A 229 -16.89 -22.46 23.77
C ARG A 229 -17.39 -21.02 23.98
N SER A 230 -17.65 -20.42 22.89
CA SER A 230 -18.73 -19.48 22.52
C SER A 230 -18.20 -18.32 21.65
N VAL A 231 -18.28 -18.57 20.36
CA VAL A 231 -18.14 -17.52 19.33
C VAL A 231 -19.51 -16.88 19.22
N SER A 232 -19.68 -15.69 19.75
CA SER A 232 -20.74 -14.78 19.35
C SER A 232 -20.21 -13.82 18.30
N ALA A 233 -20.84 -13.81 17.13
CA ALA A 233 -20.52 -12.97 16.00
C ALA A 233 -20.65 -11.47 16.35
N PRO A 234 -19.75 -10.60 15.91
CA PRO A 234 -19.98 -9.17 15.98
C PRO A 234 -20.80 -8.69 14.77
N ASP A 235 -21.72 -7.83 15.08
CA ASP A 235 -22.69 -7.17 14.20
C ASP A 235 -21.99 -6.28 13.15
N ALA A 236 -22.45 -6.41 11.90
CA ALA A 236 -21.87 -5.74 10.73
C ALA A 236 -22.51 -4.37 10.54
N THR A 237 -22.04 -3.34 11.26
CA THR A 237 -22.27 -1.94 10.87
C THR A 237 -21.11 -1.05 11.35
N GLY A 238 -19.98 -1.09 10.64
CA GLY A 238 -18.83 -0.23 10.89
C GLY A 238 -18.39 0.48 9.61
N ARG A 239 -18.97 1.65 9.32
CA ARG A 239 -18.45 2.57 8.29
C ARG A 239 -17.03 2.98 8.66
N ALA A 240 -16.06 2.63 7.82
CA ALA A 240 -14.71 3.16 7.88
C ALA A 240 -14.74 4.68 7.68
N ARG A 241 -14.52 5.44 8.75
CA ARG A 241 -14.18 6.86 8.68
C ARG A 241 -12.66 6.98 8.61
N ALA A 242 -12.17 7.54 7.52
CA ALA A 242 -10.79 8.00 7.39
C ALA A 242 -10.50 9.02 8.51
N ASN A 243 -9.48 8.74 9.34
CA ASN A 243 -9.05 9.64 10.40
C ASN A 243 -8.20 10.76 9.81
N ALA A 244 -8.77 11.96 9.80
CA ALA A 244 -8.05 13.21 9.65
C ALA A 244 -7.13 13.43 10.86
N ALA A 245 -5.94 13.98 10.64
CA ALA A 245 -4.98 14.32 11.66
C ALA A 245 -5.55 15.37 12.62
N ALA A 246 -5.84 14.97 13.85
CA ALA A 246 -6.15 15.88 14.95
C ALA A 246 -4.87 16.29 15.69
N PRO A 247 -4.82 17.51 16.30
CA PRO A 247 -3.64 18.01 16.99
C PRO A 247 -3.33 17.20 18.24
N ALA A 248 -2.04 17.16 18.59
CA ALA A 248 -1.51 16.43 19.74
C ALA A 248 -2.27 16.80 21.04
N ARG A 249 -3.17 15.92 21.46
CA ARG A 249 -3.71 15.89 22.83
C ARG A 249 -2.85 14.96 23.69
N ALA A 250 -2.73 15.31 24.97
CA ALA A 250 -2.07 14.53 26.02
C ALA A 250 -2.46 13.04 25.95
N ALA A 251 -1.51 12.16 26.34
CA ALA A 251 -1.58 10.70 26.29
C ALA A 251 -3.01 10.14 26.35
N SER A 252 -3.46 9.56 25.23
CA SER A 252 -4.75 8.87 25.16
C SER A 252 -4.69 7.59 26.00
N PRO A 253 -5.73 7.26 26.78
CA PRO A 253 -5.76 6.06 27.64
C PRO A 253 -5.74 4.72 26.89
N ASP A 254 -5.70 4.72 25.56
CA ASP A 254 -5.84 3.53 24.70
C ASP A 254 -4.56 3.14 23.92
N LEU A 255 -3.38 3.56 24.38
CA LEU A 255 -2.13 3.10 23.73
C LEU A 255 -1.84 1.63 24.05
N PRO A 256 -1.36 0.81 23.07
CA PRO A 256 -0.85 -0.52 23.36
C PRO A 256 0.19 -0.49 24.48
N PRO A 257 0.27 -1.51 25.34
CA PRO A 257 1.14 -1.48 26.54
C PRO A 257 2.60 -1.11 26.22
N LEU A 258 3.17 -1.65 25.14
CA LEU A 258 4.53 -1.35 24.72
C LEU A 258 4.68 0.10 24.23
N ALA A 259 3.70 0.64 23.51
CA ALA A 259 3.69 2.04 23.09
C ALA A 259 3.62 2.99 24.29
N ALA A 260 2.81 2.64 25.29
CA ALA A 260 2.72 3.39 26.53
C ALA A 260 4.05 3.39 27.31
N ARG A 261 4.76 2.25 27.35
CA ARG A 261 6.10 2.15 27.96
C ARG A 261 7.12 3.02 27.24
N ILE A 262 7.16 2.99 25.90
CA ILE A 262 8.05 3.86 25.10
C ILE A 262 7.70 5.34 25.35
N ALA A 263 6.43 5.70 25.33
CA ALA A 263 6.00 7.07 25.59
C ALA A 263 6.38 7.54 27.01
N ALA A 264 6.26 6.68 28.03
CA ALA A 264 6.69 6.97 29.39
C ALA A 264 8.21 7.14 29.49
N ALA A 265 8.99 6.32 28.80
CA ALA A 265 10.44 6.45 28.75
C ALA A 265 10.87 7.76 28.06
N LEU A 266 10.24 8.17 26.97
CA LEU A 266 10.46 9.48 26.34
C LEU A 266 10.13 10.62 27.29
N ALA A 267 8.98 10.55 27.98
CA ALA A 267 8.54 11.57 28.92
C ALA A 267 9.46 11.69 30.16
N ALA A 268 10.04 10.58 30.63
CA ALA A 268 11.00 10.57 31.73
C ALA A 268 12.28 11.37 31.42
N HIS A 269 12.61 11.52 30.13
CA HIS A 269 13.75 12.30 29.65
C HIS A 269 13.35 13.65 29.01
N ASP A 270 12.12 14.10 29.24
CA ASP A 270 11.56 15.32 28.62
C ASP A 270 11.64 15.33 27.09
N LEU A 271 11.61 14.15 26.43
CA LEU A 271 11.68 14.02 24.98
C LEU A 271 10.28 14.09 24.36
N ALA A 272 10.17 14.81 23.24
CA ALA A 272 8.93 14.92 22.48
C ALA A 272 8.67 13.65 21.65
N PRO A 273 7.46 13.07 21.64
CA PRO A 273 7.13 11.94 20.75
C PRO A 273 7.37 12.26 19.28
N LEU A 274 7.22 13.51 18.85
CA LEU A 274 7.48 13.96 17.48
C LEU A 274 8.96 13.95 17.09
N ALA A 275 9.87 13.91 18.07
CA ALA A 275 11.30 13.78 17.86
C ALA A 275 11.73 12.32 17.60
N LEU A 276 10.82 11.34 17.77
CA LEU A 276 11.13 9.92 17.56
C LEU A 276 11.39 9.64 16.07
N ALA A 277 12.63 9.27 15.76
CA ALA A 277 13.08 8.89 14.43
C ALA A 277 12.74 7.43 14.11
N ALA A 278 13.01 6.52 15.05
CA ALA A 278 12.74 5.09 14.90
C ALA A 278 12.64 4.38 16.26
N VAL A 279 11.92 3.26 16.24
CA VAL A 279 12.00 2.19 17.26
C VAL A 279 12.82 1.07 16.67
N VAL A 280 13.81 0.57 17.41
CA VAL A 280 14.72 -0.50 16.97
C VAL A 280 14.58 -1.69 17.90
N ALA A 281 14.56 -2.90 17.33
CA ALA A 281 14.52 -4.16 18.06
C ALA A 281 15.50 -5.19 17.45
N PRO A 282 15.91 -6.23 18.16
CA PRO A 282 16.75 -7.28 17.58
C PRO A 282 15.95 -8.11 16.55
N ALA A 283 16.61 -8.56 15.48
CA ALA A 283 15.97 -9.27 14.37
C ALA A 283 15.19 -10.53 14.80
N ARG A 284 15.61 -11.20 15.87
CA ARG A 284 14.88 -12.36 16.44
C ARG A 284 13.46 -12.02 16.92
N ARG A 285 13.16 -10.76 17.19
CA ARG A 285 11.83 -10.26 17.60
C ARG A 285 10.97 -9.76 16.43
N ILE A 286 11.40 -9.92 15.19
CA ILE A 286 10.74 -9.38 13.99
C ILE A 286 9.29 -9.88 13.81
N ALA A 287 8.98 -11.08 14.35
CA ALA A 287 7.63 -11.66 14.30
C ALA A 287 6.65 -11.09 15.34
N GLU A 288 7.13 -10.34 16.34
CA GLU A 288 6.29 -9.86 17.43
C GLU A 288 5.32 -8.77 16.99
N GLN A 289 4.04 -9.09 17.02
CA GLN A 289 2.98 -8.15 16.61
C GLN A 289 2.93 -6.91 17.51
N ALA A 290 3.21 -7.07 18.80
CA ALA A 290 3.24 -5.98 19.77
C ALA A 290 4.21 -4.85 19.38
N LEU A 291 5.36 -5.18 18.77
CA LEU A 291 6.31 -4.19 18.23
C LEU A 291 5.72 -3.39 17.07
N THR A 292 5.05 -4.08 16.15
CA THR A 292 4.39 -3.44 15.01
C THR A 292 3.27 -2.51 15.46
N ASP A 293 2.45 -2.95 16.42
CA ASP A 293 1.32 -2.16 16.94
C ASP A 293 1.82 -0.94 17.72
N ALA A 294 2.89 -1.10 18.51
CA ALA A 294 3.51 0.00 19.23
C ALA A 294 4.10 1.06 18.28
N ALA A 295 4.85 0.64 17.27
CA ALA A 295 5.44 1.54 16.28
C ALA A 295 4.36 2.29 15.48
N ARG A 296 3.27 1.60 15.10
CA ARG A 296 2.11 2.19 14.42
C ARG A 296 1.42 3.22 15.31
N ALA A 297 1.19 2.92 16.59
CA ALA A 297 0.58 3.84 17.55
C ALA A 297 1.42 5.09 17.79
N LEU A 298 2.75 4.93 17.81
CA LEU A 298 3.71 6.03 17.96
C LEU A 298 4.01 6.75 16.62
N ARG A 299 3.49 6.26 15.50
CA ARG A 299 3.77 6.78 14.15
C ARG A 299 5.26 6.86 13.84
N ALA A 300 6.02 5.87 14.31
CA ALA A 300 7.46 5.79 14.14
C ALA A 300 7.85 4.57 13.29
N PRO A 301 8.88 4.66 12.44
CA PRO A 301 9.45 3.52 11.77
C PRO A 301 9.92 2.46 12.77
N LEU A 302 9.65 1.17 12.48
CA LEU A 302 10.19 0.03 13.22
C LEU A 302 11.30 -0.60 12.39
N ARG A 303 12.46 -0.80 13.03
CA ARG A 303 13.65 -1.37 12.41
C ARG A 303 14.19 -2.53 13.23
N PHE A 304 14.78 -3.51 12.55
CA PHE A 304 15.33 -4.69 13.15
C PHE A 304 16.81 -4.80 12.82
N VAL A 305 17.64 -5.11 13.84
CA VAL A 305 19.08 -5.23 13.70
C VAL A 305 19.54 -6.64 14.05
N GLU A 306 20.48 -7.15 13.28
CA GLU A 306 21.15 -8.41 13.57
C GLU A 306 22.11 -8.19 14.74
N THR A 307 21.80 -8.73 15.91
CA THR A 307 22.60 -8.63 17.10
C THR A 307 22.32 -9.78 18.05
N ASN A 308 23.36 -10.20 18.81
CA ASN A 308 23.24 -11.15 19.91
C ASN A 308 22.95 -10.46 21.25
N ALA A 309 22.98 -9.13 21.30
CA ALA A 309 22.65 -8.37 22.49
C ALA A 309 21.21 -8.64 22.91
N ARG A 310 20.98 -8.88 24.20
CA ARG A 310 19.65 -9.10 24.79
C ARG A 310 19.10 -7.87 25.47
N ASP A 311 19.97 -7.01 25.95
CA ASP A 311 19.60 -5.73 26.56
C ASP A 311 19.40 -4.64 25.50
N ALA A 312 18.57 -3.67 25.79
CA ALA A 312 18.26 -2.58 24.88
C ALA A 312 19.49 -1.72 24.54
N ALA A 313 20.44 -1.56 25.45
CA ALA A 313 21.65 -0.79 25.21
C ALA A 313 22.51 -1.40 24.12
N GLY A 314 22.73 -2.72 24.17
CA GLY A 314 23.49 -3.43 23.14
C GLY A 314 22.76 -3.49 21.78
N VAL A 315 21.41 -3.53 21.78
CA VAL A 315 20.59 -3.39 20.56
C VAL A 315 20.78 -2.00 19.96
N LEU A 316 20.76 -0.97 20.80
CA LEU A 316 20.99 0.42 20.37
C LEU A 316 22.39 0.63 19.80
N ASP A 317 23.43 -0.01 20.41
CA ASP A 317 24.82 0.05 19.91
C ASP A 317 24.95 -0.60 18.53
N ALA A 318 24.24 -1.68 18.29
CA ALA A 318 24.20 -2.35 17.00
C ALA A 318 23.51 -1.51 15.91
N ALA A 319 22.45 -0.76 16.28
CA ALA A 319 21.69 0.07 15.37
C ALA A 319 22.36 1.41 15.06
N LEU A 320 22.88 2.07 16.09
CA LEU A 320 23.39 3.43 16.02
C LEU A 320 24.66 3.56 16.86
N PRO A 321 25.86 3.63 16.23
CA PRO A 321 27.11 3.77 16.96
C PRO A 321 27.11 4.97 17.91
N ALA A 322 27.60 4.79 19.13
CA ALA A 322 27.60 5.81 20.18
C ALA A 322 28.34 7.11 19.79
N ALA A 323 29.25 7.03 18.82
CA ALA A 323 29.95 8.21 18.26
C ALA A 323 29.00 9.17 17.53
N LEU A 324 27.88 8.66 16.97
CA LEU A 324 26.91 9.45 16.21
C LEU A 324 25.77 9.97 17.08
N ALA A 325 25.47 9.32 18.21
CA ALA A 325 24.40 9.72 19.09
C ALA A 325 24.74 9.42 20.57
N PRO A 326 24.95 10.46 21.38
CA PRO A 326 25.15 10.27 22.82
C PRO A 326 23.91 9.62 23.44
N ARG A 327 24.15 8.69 24.35
CA ARG A 327 23.09 8.02 25.09
C ARG A 327 22.53 8.95 26.15
N VAL A 328 21.25 8.84 26.40
CA VAL A 328 20.61 9.54 27.51
C VAL A 328 20.83 8.69 28.76
N ASP A 329 21.75 9.12 29.62
CA ASP A 329 22.00 8.46 30.90
C ASP A 329 20.84 8.67 31.87
N ALA A 330 20.29 7.58 32.38
CA ALA A 330 19.29 7.57 33.44
C ALA A 330 19.74 8.31 34.71
N SER A 331 21.04 8.56 34.87
CA SER A 331 21.62 9.22 36.05
C SER A 331 21.44 10.74 36.11
N ARG A 332 21.00 11.39 35.00
CA ARG A 332 20.88 12.85 34.91
C ARG A 332 19.48 13.41 35.09
N ALA A 333 18.52 12.61 35.59
CA ALA A 333 17.24 13.14 36.02
C ALA A 333 17.44 14.02 37.28
N ALA A 334 17.37 15.33 37.07
CA ALA A 334 17.24 16.46 38.03
C ALA A 334 17.82 16.24 39.44
N ALA A 335 18.93 16.87 39.73
CA ALA A 335 19.36 17.18 41.10
C ALA A 335 18.27 18.06 41.74
N GLY A 336 17.37 17.48 42.56
CA GLY A 336 16.46 18.30 43.35
C GLY A 336 15.14 17.72 43.82
N SER A 337 14.81 16.45 43.63
CA SER A 337 13.61 15.85 44.23
C SER A 337 13.87 14.46 44.80
N PRO A 338 13.28 14.10 45.98
CA PRO A 338 13.45 12.77 46.54
C PRO A 338 12.78 11.73 45.62
N ARG A 339 13.59 10.77 45.19
CA ARG A 339 13.20 9.74 44.26
C ARG A 339 12.27 8.72 44.87
N THR A 340 11.06 8.61 44.29
CA THR A 340 10.23 7.40 44.29
C THR A 340 9.97 6.97 42.86
N THR A 341 10.99 6.95 41.98
CA THR A 341 10.88 6.42 40.63
C THR A 341 11.30 4.97 40.64
N PRO A 342 10.50 4.03 40.07
CA PRO A 342 10.93 2.66 39.89
C PRO A 342 12.18 2.62 38.98
N PRO A 343 13.07 1.62 39.11
CA PRO A 343 14.24 1.48 38.24
C PRO A 343 13.75 1.40 36.79
N GLU A 344 14.47 2.10 35.88
CA GLU A 344 14.17 2.01 34.45
C GLU A 344 14.17 0.54 33.99
N PRO A 345 13.19 0.15 33.19
CA PRO A 345 13.19 -1.18 32.63
C PRO A 345 14.45 -1.35 31.75
N ARG A 346 15.28 -2.34 32.05
CA ARG A 346 16.51 -2.71 31.32
C ARG A 346 16.25 -3.04 29.83
N ASP A 347 15.00 -3.06 29.43
CA ASP A 347 14.49 -3.41 28.12
C ASP A 347 14.25 -2.23 27.17
N VAL A 348 14.47 -0.98 27.65
CA VAL A 348 14.36 0.25 26.82
C VAL A 348 15.64 1.07 26.95
N ALA A 349 16.23 1.46 25.82
CA ALA A 349 17.36 2.38 25.77
C ALA A 349 17.07 3.50 24.76
N ILE A 350 17.54 4.72 25.06
CA ILE A 350 17.30 5.91 24.26
C ILE A 350 18.62 6.55 23.85
N ALA A 351 18.73 6.93 22.59
CA ALA A 351 19.78 7.81 22.10
C ALA A 351 19.19 9.05 21.44
N VAL A 352 19.89 10.17 21.57
CA VAL A 352 19.54 11.42 20.92
C VAL A 352 20.69 11.86 20.04
N ALA A 353 20.50 11.75 18.72
CA ALA A 353 21.48 12.18 17.74
C ALA A 353 21.53 13.72 17.65
N ARG A 354 22.68 14.25 17.18
CA ARG A 354 22.87 15.69 16.98
C ARG A 354 22.11 16.25 15.80
N ALA A 355 21.73 15.39 14.86
CA ALA A 355 20.98 15.71 13.65
C ALA A 355 19.85 14.68 13.44
N PRO A 356 18.87 14.95 12.58
CA PRO A 356 17.87 13.97 12.19
C PRO A 356 18.49 12.66 11.73
N VAL A 357 17.91 11.54 12.15
CA VAL A 357 18.36 10.18 11.83
C VAL A 357 17.52 9.62 10.70
N ASP A 358 18.18 9.11 9.68
CA ASP A 358 17.53 8.30 8.64
C ASP A 358 17.20 6.91 9.20
N ALA A 359 15.91 6.65 9.37
CA ALA A 359 15.44 5.36 9.88
C ALA A 359 15.82 4.18 8.97
N ASP A 360 15.95 4.39 7.65
CA ASP A 360 16.28 3.33 6.70
C ASP A 360 17.74 2.85 6.85
N ALA A 361 18.58 3.66 7.46
CA ALA A 361 19.96 3.29 7.79
C ALA A 361 20.09 2.45 9.08
N LEU A 362 19.04 2.28 9.88
CA LEU A 362 19.07 1.62 11.19
C LEU A 362 18.80 0.10 11.18
N GLY A 363 18.98 -0.56 10.08
CA GLY A 363 18.68 -2.00 9.94
C GLY A 363 17.56 -2.27 8.93
N ILE A 364 16.89 -3.41 9.04
CA ILE A 364 15.84 -3.81 8.10
C ILE A 364 14.44 -3.53 8.64
N ALA A 365 13.50 -3.23 7.75
CA ALA A 365 12.08 -3.23 8.10
C ALA A 365 11.54 -4.66 8.19
N ARG A 366 10.38 -4.88 8.82
CA ARG A 366 9.62 -6.12 8.67
C ARG A 366 9.16 -6.21 7.22
N GLY A 367 9.49 -7.31 6.55
CA GLY A 367 9.10 -7.50 5.16
C GLY A 367 7.64 -7.90 5.02
N ARG A 368 7.08 -7.61 3.84
CA ARG A 368 5.72 -7.96 3.48
C ARG A 368 5.70 -8.79 2.20
N LEU A 369 4.89 -9.83 2.19
CA LEU A 369 4.60 -10.64 1.02
C LEU A 369 3.09 -10.58 0.74
N THR A 370 2.70 -9.96 -0.36
CA THR A 370 1.30 -9.90 -0.77
C THR A 370 1.08 -10.77 -1.99
N VAL A 371 0.23 -11.79 -1.86
CA VAL A 371 -0.19 -12.62 -2.99
C VAL A 371 -1.47 -12.04 -3.55
N LEU A 372 -1.46 -11.55 -4.78
CA LEU A 372 -2.58 -10.80 -5.31
C LEU A 372 -3.09 -11.28 -6.66
N GLY A 373 -4.40 -11.13 -6.86
CA GLY A 373 -5.09 -11.40 -8.10
C GLY A 373 -5.22 -10.16 -8.98
N LEU A 374 -4.68 -10.25 -10.20
CA LEU A 374 -4.75 -9.17 -11.19
C LEU A 374 -6.13 -9.06 -11.88
N GLY A 375 -7.04 -9.98 -11.56
CA GLY A 375 -8.26 -10.13 -12.34
C GLY A 375 -8.01 -10.78 -13.72
N PRO A 376 -9.00 -10.80 -14.61
CA PRO A 376 -8.93 -11.51 -15.89
C PRO A 376 -8.06 -10.79 -16.94
N GLY A 377 -7.71 -9.50 -16.72
CA GLY A 377 -6.82 -8.73 -17.59
C GLY A 377 -7.21 -7.28 -17.83
N ARG A 378 -8.50 -6.95 -17.73
CA ARG A 378 -9.01 -5.58 -17.86
C ARG A 378 -8.72 -4.80 -16.58
N ALA A 379 -8.18 -3.58 -16.70
CA ALA A 379 -7.74 -2.77 -15.56
C ALA A 379 -8.87 -2.41 -14.57
N ASP A 380 -10.11 -2.23 -15.03
CA ASP A 380 -11.29 -1.95 -14.21
C ASP A 380 -11.80 -3.18 -13.43
N LEU A 381 -11.34 -4.39 -13.79
CA LEU A 381 -11.62 -5.64 -13.05
C LEU A 381 -10.48 -6.00 -12.05
N MET A 382 -9.42 -5.22 -11.99
CA MET A 382 -8.43 -5.31 -10.91
C MET A 382 -8.98 -4.60 -9.67
N THR A 383 -8.99 -5.28 -8.53
CA THR A 383 -9.49 -4.68 -7.29
C THR A 383 -8.65 -3.47 -6.85
N PRO A 384 -9.25 -2.46 -6.19
CA PRO A 384 -8.49 -1.33 -5.65
C PRO A 384 -7.39 -1.77 -4.68
N ALA A 385 -7.63 -2.81 -3.88
CA ALA A 385 -6.64 -3.38 -2.96
C ALA A 385 -5.44 -3.99 -3.70
N ALA A 386 -5.67 -4.75 -4.80
CA ALA A 386 -4.58 -5.29 -5.62
C ALA A 386 -3.74 -4.18 -6.25
N ARG A 387 -4.39 -3.12 -6.73
CA ARG A 387 -3.72 -1.94 -7.30
C ARG A 387 -2.87 -1.21 -6.26
N ALA A 388 -3.40 -1.04 -5.04
CA ALA A 388 -2.67 -0.42 -3.93
C ALA A 388 -1.45 -1.27 -3.52
N ALA A 389 -1.60 -2.60 -3.42
CA ALA A 389 -0.51 -3.51 -3.11
C ALA A 389 0.60 -3.51 -4.18
N LEU A 390 0.24 -3.47 -5.47
CA LEU A 390 1.19 -3.30 -6.56
C LEU A 390 1.94 -1.95 -6.49
N ALA A 391 1.23 -0.88 -6.16
CA ALA A 391 1.83 0.43 -6.01
C ALA A 391 2.78 0.53 -4.80
N ASP A 392 2.53 -0.21 -3.72
CA ASP A 392 3.40 -0.25 -2.53
C ASP A 392 4.62 -1.17 -2.70
N ALA A 393 4.51 -2.22 -3.52
CA ALA A 393 5.56 -3.22 -3.67
C ALA A 393 6.88 -2.65 -4.22
N THR A 394 8.00 -3.14 -3.69
CA THR A 394 9.35 -2.89 -4.22
C THR A 394 9.78 -3.96 -5.22
N ASP A 395 9.22 -5.16 -5.08
CA ASP A 395 9.54 -6.34 -5.88
C ASP A 395 8.26 -6.99 -6.39
N ILE A 396 8.22 -7.28 -7.69
CA ILE A 396 7.11 -7.95 -8.35
C ILE A 396 7.59 -9.33 -8.82
N VAL A 397 6.99 -10.37 -8.27
CA VAL A 397 7.36 -11.77 -8.53
C VAL A 397 6.22 -12.46 -9.28
N GLY A 398 6.50 -13.11 -10.39
CA GLY A 398 5.45 -13.78 -11.14
C GLY A 398 5.88 -14.48 -12.42
N TYR A 399 4.93 -15.19 -13.05
CA TYR A 399 5.07 -15.66 -14.41
C TYR A 399 5.12 -14.47 -15.38
N ALA A 400 5.97 -14.53 -16.41
CA ALA A 400 6.21 -13.42 -17.35
C ALA A 400 4.92 -12.75 -17.85
N THR A 401 3.93 -13.55 -18.27
CA THR A 401 2.65 -13.04 -18.76
C THR A 401 1.90 -12.23 -17.69
N TYR A 402 1.94 -12.65 -16.42
CA TYR A 402 1.23 -11.98 -15.34
C TYR A 402 1.96 -10.72 -14.86
N VAL A 403 3.29 -10.74 -14.83
CA VAL A 403 4.08 -9.53 -14.55
C VAL A 403 3.78 -8.45 -15.59
N ASN A 404 3.71 -8.82 -16.89
CA ASN A 404 3.31 -7.89 -17.95
C ASN A 404 1.87 -7.37 -17.81
N MET A 405 0.96 -8.18 -17.26
CA MET A 405 -0.43 -7.76 -16.98
C MET A 405 -0.54 -6.83 -15.76
N ALA A 406 0.42 -6.88 -14.84
CA ALA A 406 0.42 -6.03 -13.65
C ALA A 406 0.75 -4.56 -13.97
N GLY A 407 1.28 -4.30 -15.17
CA GLY A 407 1.69 -2.96 -15.59
C GLY A 407 0.55 -1.95 -15.79
N PRO A 408 0.93 -0.66 -15.90
CA PRO A 408 2.29 -0.15 -15.86
C PRO A 408 2.89 -0.16 -14.45
N LEU A 409 4.15 -0.60 -14.31
CA LEU A 409 4.88 -0.68 -13.05
C LEU A 409 5.83 0.51 -12.92
N ARG A 410 6.23 0.87 -11.69
CA ARG A 410 7.20 1.93 -11.46
C ARG A 410 8.60 1.50 -11.90
N ALA A 411 9.42 2.44 -12.34
CA ALA A 411 10.79 2.17 -12.83
C ALA A 411 11.72 1.64 -11.72
N ASP A 412 11.44 1.98 -10.45
CA ASP A 412 12.20 1.54 -9.27
C ASP A 412 11.81 0.14 -8.76
N GLN A 413 10.74 -0.46 -9.30
CA GLN A 413 10.31 -1.81 -8.93
C GLN A 413 11.17 -2.88 -9.61
N GLN A 414 11.65 -3.83 -8.81
CA GLN A 414 12.41 -4.96 -9.34
C GLN A 414 11.47 -6.07 -9.80
N LEU A 415 11.71 -6.59 -11.01
CA LEU A 415 10.88 -7.64 -11.62
C LEU A 415 11.60 -8.98 -11.55
N HIS A 416 10.97 -9.95 -10.90
CA HIS A 416 11.44 -11.32 -10.75
C HIS A 416 10.54 -12.25 -11.56
N VAL A 417 10.96 -12.51 -12.78
CA VAL A 417 10.20 -13.30 -13.75
C VAL A 417 10.70 -14.74 -13.75
N SER A 418 9.78 -15.71 -13.71
CA SER A 418 10.11 -17.13 -13.80
C SER A 418 9.14 -17.89 -14.73
N ASP A 419 9.46 -19.14 -15.08
CA ASP A 419 8.60 -19.98 -15.90
C ASP A 419 7.35 -20.46 -15.12
N ASN A 420 6.29 -20.82 -15.85
CA ASN A 420 5.01 -21.24 -15.27
C ASN A 420 5.08 -22.51 -14.40
N ARG A 421 6.11 -23.34 -14.59
CA ARG A 421 6.29 -24.62 -13.86
C ARG A 421 7.03 -24.48 -12.52
N GLU A 422 7.47 -23.28 -12.17
CA GLU A 422 8.34 -23.00 -11.02
C GLU A 422 7.55 -22.36 -9.85
N GLU A 423 6.30 -22.77 -9.62
CA GLU A 423 5.42 -22.12 -8.64
C GLU A 423 6.00 -22.14 -7.22
N LEU A 424 6.49 -23.30 -6.77
CA LEU A 424 7.08 -23.43 -5.42
C LEU A 424 8.41 -22.68 -5.27
N GLN A 425 9.26 -22.71 -6.31
CA GLN A 425 10.52 -21.95 -6.32
C GLN A 425 10.26 -20.45 -6.29
N ARG A 426 9.25 -19.99 -7.06
CA ARG A 426 8.79 -18.60 -7.08
C ARG A 426 8.31 -18.17 -5.70
N ALA A 427 7.54 -19.01 -5.01
CA ALA A 427 7.04 -18.75 -3.67
C ALA A 427 8.21 -18.63 -2.66
N ARG A 428 9.17 -19.54 -2.71
CA ARG A 428 10.39 -19.51 -1.86
C ARG A 428 11.20 -18.24 -2.12
N HIS A 429 11.44 -17.90 -3.39
CA HIS A 429 12.16 -16.68 -3.73
C HIS A 429 11.45 -15.42 -3.21
N ALA A 430 10.13 -15.38 -3.28
CA ALA A 430 9.36 -14.27 -2.73
C ALA A 430 9.51 -14.14 -1.20
N PHE A 431 9.54 -15.26 -0.46
CA PHE A 431 9.84 -15.25 0.97
C PHE A 431 11.28 -14.81 1.28
N GLU A 432 12.25 -15.24 0.49
CA GLU A 432 13.64 -14.81 0.66
C GLU A 432 13.80 -13.29 0.51
N LEU A 433 13.12 -12.69 -0.44
CA LEU A 433 13.10 -11.24 -0.62
C LEU A 433 12.40 -10.54 0.57
N ALA A 434 11.22 -11.04 0.96
CA ALA A 434 10.47 -10.48 2.06
C ALA A 434 11.22 -10.60 3.40
N ALA A 435 11.89 -11.73 3.66
CA ALA A 435 12.71 -11.93 4.86
C ALA A 435 13.89 -10.93 4.98
N ARG A 436 14.25 -10.27 3.88
CA ARG A 436 15.24 -9.16 3.84
C ARG A 436 14.60 -7.77 4.00
N GLY A 437 13.35 -7.70 4.43
CA GLY A 437 12.64 -6.44 4.66
C GLY A 437 12.01 -5.83 3.41
N ARG A 438 11.92 -6.57 2.28
CA ARG A 438 11.34 -6.08 1.04
C ARG A 438 9.82 -6.18 1.06
N ARG A 439 9.14 -5.30 0.32
CA ARG A 439 7.71 -5.38 0.05
C ARG A 439 7.49 -6.09 -1.28
N VAL A 440 7.10 -7.36 -1.20
CA VAL A 440 7.03 -8.26 -2.35
C VAL A 440 5.58 -8.49 -2.75
N ALA A 441 5.26 -8.34 -4.03
CA ALA A 441 3.96 -8.71 -4.62
C ALA A 441 4.13 -9.94 -5.51
N VAL A 442 3.50 -11.06 -5.13
CA VAL A 442 3.37 -12.24 -5.99
C VAL A 442 2.09 -12.12 -6.79
N VAL A 443 2.21 -12.02 -8.12
CA VAL A 443 1.09 -11.74 -9.01
C VAL A 443 0.54 -12.99 -9.70
N SER A 444 -0.80 -13.10 -9.72
CA SER A 444 -1.53 -14.15 -10.43
C SER A 444 -2.62 -13.55 -11.31
N SER A 445 -2.92 -14.16 -12.44
CA SER A 445 -4.14 -13.83 -13.20
C SER A 445 -5.37 -14.34 -12.47
N GLY A 446 -6.48 -13.63 -12.57
CA GLY A 446 -7.71 -13.99 -11.89
C GLY A 446 -7.65 -13.74 -10.39
N ASP A 447 -8.06 -14.72 -9.61
CA ASP A 447 -7.98 -14.76 -8.14
C ASP A 447 -6.80 -15.62 -7.68
N PRO A 448 -5.98 -15.19 -6.70
CA PRO A 448 -4.77 -15.92 -6.32
C PRO A 448 -5.07 -17.23 -5.57
N GLY A 449 -6.27 -17.39 -5.01
CA GLY A 449 -6.75 -18.61 -4.33
C GLY A 449 -7.41 -19.63 -5.26
N VAL A 450 -7.67 -19.27 -6.55
CA VAL A 450 -8.35 -20.14 -7.50
C VAL A 450 -7.37 -20.73 -8.51
N PHE A 451 -6.81 -21.89 -8.22
CA PHE A 451 -5.81 -22.60 -9.05
C PHE A 451 -4.59 -21.73 -9.39
N ALA A 452 -4.12 -20.93 -8.45
CA ALA A 452 -3.08 -19.94 -8.63
C ALA A 452 -2.11 -19.90 -7.43
N MET A 453 -1.35 -18.82 -7.27
CA MET A 453 -0.16 -18.78 -6.42
C MET A 453 -0.38 -18.85 -4.91
N ALA A 454 -1.59 -18.55 -4.37
CA ALA A 454 -1.79 -18.48 -2.92
C ALA A 454 -1.52 -19.84 -2.24
N ALA A 455 -1.97 -20.95 -2.85
CA ALA A 455 -1.70 -22.29 -2.30
C ALA A 455 -0.19 -22.59 -2.30
N ALA A 456 0.53 -22.31 -3.40
CA ALA A 456 1.97 -22.55 -3.49
C ALA A 456 2.78 -21.70 -2.49
N VAL A 457 2.33 -20.46 -2.21
CA VAL A 457 2.95 -19.60 -1.20
C VAL A 457 2.74 -20.17 0.20
N LEU A 458 1.52 -20.61 0.52
CA LEU A 458 1.21 -21.22 1.82
C LEU A 458 1.92 -22.58 1.99
N GLU A 459 2.00 -23.40 0.95
CA GLU A 459 2.79 -24.65 0.96
C GLU A 459 4.27 -24.39 1.17
N ALA A 460 4.83 -23.31 0.59
CA ALA A 460 6.20 -22.93 0.82
C ALA A 460 6.46 -22.51 2.26
N LEU A 461 5.50 -21.81 2.89
CA LEU A 461 5.58 -21.38 4.29
C LEU A 461 5.43 -22.57 5.24
N ASP A 462 4.46 -23.47 5.00
CA ASP A 462 4.20 -24.66 5.81
C ASP A 462 5.41 -25.62 5.83
N GLY A 463 6.11 -25.73 4.71
CA GLY A 463 7.35 -26.53 4.59
C GLY A 463 8.65 -25.77 4.83
N ALA A 464 8.61 -24.60 5.50
CA ALA A 464 9.80 -23.78 5.69
C ALA A 464 10.57 -24.13 6.96
N ASP A 465 11.89 -24.36 6.82
CA ASP A 465 12.83 -24.49 7.94
C ASP A 465 13.36 -23.11 8.42
N ASP A 466 13.17 -22.05 7.64
CA ASP A 466 13.66 -20.69 7.95
C ASP A 466 12.62 -19.93 8.79
N ALA A 467 12.91 -19.77 10.08
CA ALA A 467 12.05 -19.05 11.03
C ALA A 467 11.76 -17.58 10.61
N ARG A 468 12.63 -16.97 9.79
CA ARG A 468 12.42 -15.61 9.30
C ARG A 468 11.21 -15.49 8.37
N TRP A 469 10.83 -16.60 7.68
CA TRP A 469 9.65 -16.61 6.82
C TRP A 469 8.35 -16.51 7.62
N ALA A 470 8.29 -17.13 8.81
CA ALA A 470 7.15 -16.99 9.72
C ALA A 470 6.95 -15.55 10.22
N ALA A 471 8.02 -14.74 10.18
CA ALA A 471 7.99 -13.34 10.59
C ALA A 471 7.51 -12.38 9.49
N VAL A 472 7.46 -12.83 8.23
CA VAL A 472 6.98 -12.03 7.10
C VAL A 472 5.49 -11.70 7.27
N GLU A 473 5.11 -10.45 7.05
CA GLU A 473 3.70 -10.05 6.99
C GLU A 473 3.11 -10.58 5.68
N LEU A 474 2.25 -11.62 5.78
CA LEU A 474 1.65 -12.28 4.62
C LEU A 474 0.20 -11.86 4.42
N ASP A 475 -0.12 -11.35 3.23
CA ASP A 475 -1.47 -10.98 2.82
C ASP A 475 -1.89 -11.70 1.54
N VAL A 476 -3.17 -12.07 1.44
CA VAL A 476 -3.78 -12.58 0.20
C VAL A 476 -4.88 -11.62 -0.23
N VAL A 477 -4.67 -10.97 -1.38
CA VAL A 477 -5.60 -9.98 -1.95
C VAL A 477 -6.40 -10.61 -3.08
N PRO A 478 -7.73 -10.73 -2.97
CA PRO A 478 -8.56 -11.39 -3.96
C PRO A 478 -8.62 -10.66 -5.30
N GLY A 479 -8.95 -11.40 -6.35
CA GLY A 479 -9.18 -10.88 -7.69
C GLY A 479 -10.41 -11.50 -8.35
N VAL A 480 -10.87 -10.92 -9.45
CA VAL A 480 -11.98 -11.47 -10.24
C VAL A 480 -11.49 -12.67 -11.05
N SER A 481 -11.96 -13.87 -10.72
CA SER A 481 -11.57 -15.09 -11.43
C SER A 481 -12.11 -15.14 -12.86
N ALA A 482 -11.44 -15.89 -13.75
CA ALA A 482 -11.88 -16.04 -15.13
C ALA A 482 -13.30 -16.65 -15.25
N ALA A 483 -13.67 -17.54 -14.33
CA ALA A 483 -15.00 -18.15 -14.32
C ALA A 483 -16.09 -17.11 -13.99
N LEU A 484 -15.87 -16.28 -12.99
CA LEU A 484 -16.82 -15.22 -12.59
C LEU A 484 -16.91 -14.12 -13.67
N ALA A 485 -15.78 -13.74 -14.26
CA ALA A 485 -15.77 -12.78 -15.37
C ALA A 485 -16.54 -13.32 -16.59
N THR A 486 -16.33 -14.59 -16.96
CA THR A 486 -17.07 -15.24 -18.05
C THR A 486 -18.57 -15.35 -17.74
N ALA A 487 -18.91 -15.72 -16.52
CA ALA A 487 -20.30 -15.80 -16.08
C ALA A 487 -21.01 -14.44 -16.17
N ALA A 488 -20.36 -13.37 -15.71
CA ALA A 488 -20.91 -12.02 -15.76
C ALA A 488 -21.12 -11.53 -17.20
N GLU A 489 -20.20 -11.85 -18.11
CA GLU A 489 -20.33 -11.53 -19.53
C GLU A 489 -21.48 -12.31 -20.21
N ALA A 490 -21.75 -13.54 -19.76
CA ALA A 490 -22.84 -14.37 -20.29
C ALA A 490 -24.20 -14.08 -19.64
N GLY A 491 -24.22 -13.51 -18.45
CA GLY A 491 -25.41 -13.30 -17.61
C GLY A 491 -25.21 -13.86 -16.21
N ALA A 492 -25.86 -14.98 -15.87
CA ALA A 492 -25.74 -15.64 -14.58
C ALA A 492 -25.77 -17.19 -14.71
N PRO A 493 -24.93 -17.82 -15.55
CA PRO A 493 -24.91 -19.29 -15.68
C PRO A 493 -24.51 -20.00 -14.38
N LEU A 494 -23.83 -19.31 -13.47
CA LEU A 494 -23.45 -19.74 -12.12
C LEU A 494 -24.40 -19.21 -11.04
N GLY A 495 -25.66 -18.96 -11.37
CA GLY A 495 -26.65 -18.35 -10.48
C GLY A 495 -27.21 -19.29 -9.39
N HIS A 496 -26.88 -20.57 -9.43
CA HIS A 496 -27.16 -21.58 -8.42
C HIS A 496 -25.85 -22.28 -8.02
N ASP A 497 -25.91 -23.44 -7.34
CA ASP A 497 -24.72 -24.18 -6.92
C ASP A 497 -23.84 -24.58 -8.13
N PHE A 498 -22.53 -24.42 -8.01
CA PHE A 498 -21.57 -24.68 -9.07
C PHE A 498 -20.23 -25.19 -8.56
N CYS A 499 -19.48 -25.84 -9.43
CA CYS A 499 -18.14 -26.31 -9.17
C CYS A 499 -17.11 -25.70 -10.12
N LEU A 500 -15.95 -25.24 -9.59
CA LEU A 500 -14.76 -24.90 -10.36
C LEU A 500 -13.84 -26.12 -10.40
N ILE A 501 -13.52 -26.62 -11.58
CA ILE A 501 -12.68 -27.81 -11.76
C ILE A 501 -11.56 -27.50 -12.73
N SER A 502 -10.29 -27.66 -12.31
CA SER A 502 -9.14 -27.61 -13.20
C SER A 502 -8.89 -28.99 -13.80
N LEU A 503 -8.84 -29.04 -15.14
CA LEU A 503 -8.49 -30.24 -15.92
C LEU A 503 -6.97 -30.46 -16.01
N SER A 504 -6.16 -29.68 -15.29
CA SER A 504 -4.73 -29.92 -15.18
C SER A 504 -4.43 -31.12 -14.29
N ASP A 505 -3.70 -32.08 -14.83
CA ASP A 505 -3.21 -33.29 -14.15
C ASP A 505 -1.74 -33.19 -13.71
N ASN A 506 -1.16 -31.98 -13.74
CA ASN A 506 0.23 -31.75 -13.34
C ASN A 506 0.46 -32.04 -11.83
N LEU A 507 -0.51 -31.69 -10.98
CA LEU A 507 -0.41 -31.78 -9.52
C LEU A 507 -1.32 -32.85 -8.90
N LYS A 508 -2.17 -33.50 -9.69
CA LYS A 508 -3.11 -34.54 -9.22
C LYS A 508 -3.41 -35.56 -10.30
N PRO A 509 -3.57 -36.86 -9.94
CA PRO A 509 -3.90 -37.90 -10.90
C PRO A 509 -5.20 -37.62 -11.64
N TRP A 510 -5.26 -37.93 -12.94
CA TRP A 510 -6.44 -37.74 -13.79
C TRP A 510 -7.69 -38.44 -13.24
N ALA A 511 -7.55 -39.64 -12.66
CA ALA A 511 -8.66 -40.39 -12.06
C ALA A 511 -9.39 -39.61 -10.93
N ILE A 512 -8.68 -38.76 -10.20
CA ILE A 512 -9.29 -37.88 -9.19
C ILE A 512 -10.12 -36.79 -9.86
N ILE A 513 -9.67 -36.27 -10.99
CA ILE A 513 -10.42 -35.26 -11.78
C ILE A 513 -11.70 -35.88 -12.32
N GLU A 514 -11.62 -37.08 -12.94
CA GLU A 514 -12.78 -37.81 -13.46
C GLU A 514 -13.82 -38.06 -12.37
N LYS A 515 -13.41 -38.56 -11.21
CA LYS A 515 -14.28 -38.77 -10.08
C LYS A 515 -15.00 -37.50 -9.63
N ARG A 516 -14.30 -36.36 -9.58
CA ARG A 516 -14.89 -35.06 -9.20
C ARG A 516 -15.91 -34.58 -10.22
N ILE A 517 -15.61 -34.71 -11.52
CA ILE A 517 -16.52 -34.35 -12.61
C ILE A 517 -17.78 -35.20 -12.53
N ASP A 518 -17.65 -36.51 -12.35
CA ASP A 518 -18.76 -37.45 -12.30
C ASP A 518 -19.74 -37.13 -11.15
N HIS A 519 -19.21 -36.92 -9.94
CA HIS A 519 -20.03 -36.59 -8.78
C HIS A 519 -20.69 -35.21 -8.91
N ALA A 520 -19.97 -34.19 -9.38
CA ALA A 520 -20.53 -32.86 -9.56
C ALA A 520 -21.59 -32.82 -10.68
N ALA A 521 -21.37 -33.56 -11.76
CA ALA A 521 -22.36 -33.72 -12.83
C ALA A 521 -23.60 -34.51 -12.35
N ALA A 522 -23.42 -35.60 -11.61
CA ALA A 522 -24.52 -36.37 -11.06
C ALA A 522 -25.38 -35.57 -10.06
N ALA A 523 -24.76 -34.65 -9.29
CA ALA A 523 -25.44 -33.76 -8.35
C ALA A 523 -26.04 -32.49 -9.02
N ASP A 524 -26.05 -32.42 -10.31
CA ASP A 524 -26.60 -31.32 -11.11
C ASP A 524 -25.96 -29.93 -10.91
N PHE A 525 -24.70 -29.84 -10.44
CA PHE A 525 -23.99 -28.58 -10.37
C PHE A 525 -23.69 -27.99 -11.76
N ALA A 526 -23.74 -26.67 -11.92
CA ALA A 526 -23.09 -26.04 -13.06
C ALA A 526 -21.56 -26.20 -12.93
N LEU A 527 -20.87 -26.51 -14.04
CA LEU A 527 -19.45 -26.85 -14.02
C LEU A 527 -18.65 -25.80 -14.77
N ALA A 528 -17.63 -25.20 -14.14
CA ALA A 528 -16.70 -24.31 -14.81
C ALA A 528 -15.31 -24.98 -14.90
N PHE A 529 -14.86 -25.28 -16.13
CA PHE A 529 -13.61 -25.96 -16.40
C PHE A 529 -12.48 -24.98 -16.72
N TYR A 530 -11.42 -25.06 -15.91
CA TYR A 530 -10.15 -24.41 -16.12
C TYR A 530 -9.18 -25.32 -16.88
N ASN A 531 -8.28 -24.73 -17.66
CA ASN A 531 -7.23 -25.45 -18.39
C ASN A 531 -7.77 -26.59 -19.28
N PRO A 532 -8.76 -26.34 -20.13
CA PRO A 532 -9.49 -27.42 -20.81
C PRO A 532 -8.60 -28.23 -21.75
N VAL A 533 -7.78 -27.60 -22.58
CA VAL A 533 -6.92 -28.26 -23.57
C VAL A 533 -5.52 -27.65 -23.57
N SER A 534 -4.47 -28.48 -23.59
CA SER A 534 -3.10 -28.07 -23.84
C SER A 534 -2.39 -29.04 -24.78
N ARG A 535 -1.22 -28.66 -25.30
CA ARG A 535 -0.40 -29.57 -26.15
C ARG A 535 -0.04 -30.87 -25.43
N ALA A 536 0.17 -30.84 -24.14
CA ALA A 536 0.47 -32.02 -23.32
C ALA A 536 -0.78 -32.83 -22.92
N ARG A 537 -1.97 -32.27 -23.12
CA ARG A 537 -3.27 -32.83 -22.66
C ARG A 537 -4.31 -32.66 -23.77
N PRO A 538 -4.15 -33.35 -24.91
CA PRO A 538 -5.05 -33.18 -26.05
C PRO A 538 -6.40 -33.89 -25.91
N VAL A 539 -6.52 -34.94 -25.04
CA VAL A 539 -7.69 -35.82 -24.95
C VAL A 539 -8.47 -35.67 -23.64
N GLN A 540 -7.92 -34.98 -22.62
CA GLN A 540 -8.54 -34.92 -21.31
C GLN A 540 -9.89 -34.17 -21.32
N PHE A 541 -10.02 -33.19 -22.18
CA PHE A 541 -11.27 -32.44 -22.31
C PHE A 541 -12.40 -33.29 -22.86
N ASP A 542 -12.13 -34.09 -23.93
CA ASP A 542 -13.12 -35.00 -24.50
C ASP A 542 -13.56 -36.04 -23.46
N ARG A 543 -12.63 -36.61 -22.69
CA ARG A 543 -12.93 -37.50 -21.57
C ARG A 543 -13.80 -36.84 -20.51
N ALA A 544 -13.52 -35.58 -20.17
CA ALA A 544 -14.35 -34.82 -19.25
C ALA A 544 -15.78 -34.62 -19.79
N LEU A 545 -15.91 -34.29 -21.08
CA LEU A 545 -17.21 -34.16 -21.75
C LEU A 545 -17.98 -35.48 -21.80
N ASP A 546 -17.33 -36.61 -22.02
CA ASP A 546 -17.97 -37.92 -22.01
C ASP A 546 -18.54 -38.29 -20.65
N ILE A 547 -17.87 -37.88 -19.57
CA ILE A 547 -18.41 -38.03 -18.21
C ILE A 547 -19.65 -37.15 -18.04
N VAL A 548 -19.59 -35.86 -18.40
CA VAL A 548 -20.71 -34.93 -18.26
C VAL A 548 -21.92 -35.38 -19.08
N ARG A 549 -21.70 -35.88 -20.32
CA ARG A 549 -22.76 -36.40 -21.20
C ARG A 549 -23.55 -37.58 -20.64
N ARG A 550 -23.00 -38.30 -19.66
CA ARG A 550 -23.74 -39.37 -18.95
C ARG A 550 -24.83 -38.83 -18.04
N HIS A 551 -24.70 -37.57 -17.60
CA HIS A 551 -25.57 -36.96 -16.58
C HIS A 551 -26.38 -35.77 -17.12
N ARG A 552 -26.10 -35.29 -18.32
CA ARG A 552 -26.70 -34.09 -18.91
C ARG A 552 -27.32 -34.36 -20.27
N ALA A 553 -28.45 -33.70 -20.51
CA ALA A 553 -29.09 -33.72 -21.83
C ALA A 553 -28.21 -33.08 -22.91
N PRO A 554 -28.30 -33.54 -24.16
CA PRO A 554 -27.53 -32.98 -25.28
C PRO A 554 -27.72 -31.47 -25.48
N GLU A 555 -28.90 -30.94 -25.11
CA GLU A 555 -29.31 -29.54 -25.23
C GLU A 555 -28.77 -28.66 -24.09
N THR A 556 -28.14 -29.26 -23.08
CA THR A 556 -27.57 -28.50 -21.96
C THR A 556 -26.73 -27.33 -22.48
N VAL A 557 -27.03 -26.12 -21.98
CA VAL A 557 -26.39 -24.90 -22.42
C VAL A 557 -24.94 -24.85 -21.94
N VAL A 558 -24.04 -24.49 -22.85
CA VAL A 558 -22.61 -24.29 -22.56
C VAL A 558 -22.18 -22.89 -22.98
N VAL A 559 -21.43 -22.22 -22.11
CA VAL A 559 -20.80 -20.93 -22.37
C VAL A 559 -19.30 -21.12 -22.55
N LEU A 560 -18.77 -20.55 -23.64
CA LEU A 560 -17.34 -20.50 -23.94
C LEU A 560 -16.86 -19.05 -23.87
N GLY A 561 -16.04 -18.72 -22.87
CA GLY A 561 -15.42 -17.41 -22.72
C GLY A 561 -13.93 -17.49 -23.01
N ARG A 562 -13.49 -16.99 -24.15
CA ARG A 562 -12.07 -16.95 -24.51
C ARG A 562 -11.50 -15.57 -24.27
N ASP A 563 -10.40 -15.48 -23.54
CA ASP A 563 -9.71 -14.21 -23.21
C ASP A 563 -10.62 -13.14 -22.57
N ILE A 564 -11.65 -13.53 -21.85
CA ILE A 564 -12.56 -12.58 -21.20
C ILE A 564 -11.74 -11.62 -20.31
N GLY A 565 -11.95 -10.32 -20.53
CA GLY A 565 -11.19 -9.25 -19.89
C GLY A 565 -9.86 -8.90 -20.59
N ARG A 566 -9.57 -9.45 -21.78
CA ARG A 566 -8.37 -9.14 -22.56
C ARG A 566 -8.74 -8.66 -23.96
N PRO A 567 -7.81 -7.99 -24.68
CA PRO A 567 -8.02 -7.66 -26.08
C PRO A 567 -8.32 -8.92 -26.90
N GLY A 568 -9.35 -8.84 -27.76
CA GLY A 568 -9.80 -9.98 -28.58
C GLY A 568 -10.67 -10.98 -27.82
N ALA A 569 -11.25 -10.59 -26.67
CA ALA A 569 -12.20 -11.42 -25.94
C ALA A 569 -13.38 -11.86 -26.82
N THR A 570 -13.74 -13.14 -26.72
CA THR A 570 -14.91 -13.71 -27.39
C THR A 570 -15.76 -14.49 -26.41
N LEU A 571 -17.09 -14.37 -26.55
CA LEU A 571 -18.07 -15.13 -25.81
C LEU A 571 -18.98 -15.85 -26.79
N ALA A 572 -19.11 -17.17 -26.63
CA ALA A 572 -20.01 -17.98 -27.43
C ALA A 572 -20.90 -18.84 -26.54
N THR A 573 -22.13 -19.08 -26.99
CA THR A 573 -23.05 -20.02 -26.36
C THR A 573 -23.32 -21.19 -27.31
N THR A 574 -23.19 -22.40 -26.80
CA THR A 574 -23.40 -23.64 -27.57
C THR A 574 -24.20 -24.64 -26.72
N THR A 575 -24.38 -25.85 -27.21
CA THR A 575 -24.96 -26.97 -26.46
C THR A 575 -23.91 -28.04 -26.17
N LEU A 576 -24.16 -28.89 -25.20
CA LEU A 576 -23.26 -30.00 -24.83
C LEU A 576 -23.07 -30.98 -26.01
N ALA A 577 -24.11 -31.18 -26.83
CA ALA A 577 -24.00 -32.01 -28.04
C ALA A 577 -23.06 -31.40 -29.09
N ALA A 578 -23.09 -30.10 -29.29
CA ALA A 578 -22.29 -29.40 -30.30
C ALA A 578 -20.87 -29.02 -29.80
N LEU A 579 -20.58 -29.22 -28.51
CA LEU A 579 -19.28 -28.89 -27.92
C LEU A 579 -18.22 -29.94 -28.27
N SER A 580 -17.05 -29.46 -28.74
CA SER A 580 -15.88 -30.31 -29.04
C SER A 580 -14.58 -29.63 -28.58
N ALA A 581 -13.51 -30.41 -28.41
CA ALA A 581 -12.18 -29.91 -28.06
C ALA A 581 -11.60 -28.90 -29.07
N GLN A 582 -12.07 -28.91 -30.34
CA GLN A 582 -11.62 -27.99 -31.39
C GLN A 582 -12.07 -26.54 -31.14
N GLN A 583 -13.09 -26.31 -30.31
CA GLN A 583 -13.64 -24.99 -30.00
C GLN A 583 -12.96 -24.34 -28.80
N VAL A 584 -12.05 -25.03 -28.13
CA VAL A 584 -11.43 -24.58 -26.88
C VAL A 584 -9.90 -24.67 -26.93
N ASP A 585 -9.26 -23.80 -26.15
CA ASP A 585 -7.82 -23.80 -25.91
C ASP A 585 -7.51 -23.45 -24.44
N MET A 586 -6.23 -23.31 -24.07
CA MET A 586 -5.81 -22.93 -22.71
C MET A 586 -6.34 -21.57 -22.23
N ARG A 587 -6.81 -20.73 -23.15
CA ARG A 587 -7.32 -19.38 -22.89
C ARG A 587 -8.85 -19.36 -22.78
N THR A 588 -9.49 -20.52 -22.88
CA THR A 588 -10.95 -20.65 -22.89
C THR A 588 -11.46 -21.14 -21.53
N MET A 589 -12.37 -20.38 -20.94
CA MET A 589 -13.20 -20.81 -19.82
C MET A 589 -14.44 -21.48 -20.38
N VAL A 590 -14.72 -22.72 -19.92
CA VAL A 590 -15.89 -23.48 -20.33
C VAL A 590 -16.84 -23.59 -19.15
N ILE A 591 -18.07 -23.08 -19.29
CA ILE A 591 -19.12 -23.25 -18.28
C ILE A 591 -20.21 -24.13 -18.85
N VAL A 592 -20.35 -25.33 -18.31
CA VAL A 592 -21.45 -26.27 -18.62
C VAL A 592 -22.57 -26.03 -17.61
N GLY A 593 -23.75 -25.73 -18.08
CA GLY A 593 -24.92 -25.49 -17.23
C GLY A 593 -25.41 -26.71 -16.48
N SER A 594 -26.27 -26.50 -15.47
CA SER A 594 -27.11 -27.56 -14.85
C SER A 594 -28.27 -27.91 -15.78
N SER A 595 -29.10 -28.90 -15.37
CA SER A 595 -30.33 -29.28 -16.09
C SER A 595 -31.33 -28.10 -16.21
N THR A 596 -31.25 -27.13 -15.30
CA THR A 596 -32.17 -25.97 -15.24
C THR A 596 -31.62 -24.72 -15.93
N THR A 597 -30.34 -24.72 -16.39
CA THR A 597 -29.73 -23.57 -17.06
C THR A 597 -30.45 -23.24 -18.37
N ARG A 598 -30.75 -21.97 -18.58
CA ARG A 598 -31.57 -21.47 -19.70
C ARG A 598 -30.84 -20.39 -20.49
N ARG A 599 -31.18 -20.35 -21.79
CA ARG A 599 -30.79 -19.29 -22.71
C ARG A 599 -32.00 -18.39 -22.97
N VAL A 600 -31.83 -17.09 -22.81
CA VAL A 600 -32.83 -16.07 -23.17
C VAL A 600 -32.35 -15.42 -24.46
N ALA A 601 -33.03 -15.77 -25.55
CA ALA A 601 -32.75 -15.17 -26.87
C ALA A 601 -33.16 -13.69 -26.88
N ARG A 602 -32.36 -12.86 -27.59
CA ARG A 602 -32.60 -11.44 -27.76
C ARG A 602 -32.42 -11.05 -29.21
N ASP A 603 -33.44 -10.49 -29.84
CA ASP A 603 -33.39 -10.03 -31.20
C ASP A 603 -32.37 -8.89 -31.36
N GLY A 604 -31.40 -9.08 -32.26
CA GLY A 604 -30.36 -8.10 -32.57
C GLY A 604 -29.34 -7.82 -31.47
N ALA A 605 -29.34 -8.59 -30.36
CA ALA A 605 -28.41 -8.47 -29.26
C ALA A 605 -27.90 -9.84 -28.79
N ARG A 606 -26.85 -9.83 -27.98
CA ARG A 606 -26.29 -11.03 -27.36
C ARG A 606 -27.33 -11.69 -26.43
N ASP A 607 -27.48 -13.00 -26.51
CA ASP A 607 -28.34 -13.77 -25.61
C ASP A 607 -27.80 -13.75 -24.16
N TRP A 608 -28.70 -13.89 -23.23
CA TRP A 608 -28.35 -14.14 -21.84
C TRP A 608 -28.44 -15.61 -21.48
N VAL A 609 -27.51 -16.08 -20.66
CA VAL A 609 -27.52 -17.42 -20.07
C VAL A 609 -27.61 -17.27 -18.55
N TYR A 610 -28.54 -18.01 -17.92
CA TYR A 610 -28.68 -18.01 -16.48
C TYR A 610 -29.15 -19.37 -15.95
N THR A 611 -28.81 -19.66 -14.70
CA THR A 611 -29.35 -20.79 -13.95
C THR A 611 -30.36 -20.25 -12.94
N PRO A 612 -31.64 -20.70 -13.00
CA PRO A 612 -32.69 -20.26 -12.06
C PRO A 612 -32.34 -20.58 -10.62
N ARG A 613 -32.79 -19.73 -9.68
CA ARG A 613 -32.62 -19.94 -8.24
C ARG A 613 -33.57 -21.01 -7.65
N TRP A 614 -34.52 -21.50 -8.43
CA TRP A 614 -35.57 -22.43 -7.99
C TRP A 614 -35.57 -23.66 -8.85
N TYR A 615 -35.62 -24.83 -8.20
CA TYR A 615 -36.03 -26.09 -8.84
C TYR A 615 -37.57 -26.15 -8.86
N ARG A 616 -38.16 -26.14 -10.05
CA ARG A 616 -39.61 -26.27 -10.26
C ARG A 616 -39.89 -27.48 -11.11
#